data_e84b5640279935d5b5fec2edfed5b196
#
_entry.id   e84b5640279935d5b5fec2edfed5b196
#
_cell.length_a   1.000
_cell.length_b   1.000
_cell.length_c   1.000
_cell.angle_alpha   90.00
_cell.angle_beta   90.00
_cell.angle_gamma   90.00
#
_symmetry.space_group_name_H-M   'P 1'
#
loop_
_entity.id
_entity.type
_entity.pdbx_description
1 polymer ?
#
loop_
_entity_poly.entity_id
_entity_poly.type
_entity_poly.pdbx_seq_one_letter_code
_entity_poly.pdbx_strand_id
1 'polypeptide(L)'
;MSTIESPLHQESAGTFNRLSYVRYKGRFTGQTSQGTFAVPYEITAPATPAKGNLRLIVEVPHVNDGIIARVYILGAEFLFGRGFSHASVGYSSIGNRILDPDPGFEIIIAGVSVNPRQPQTDREIVTQFASALRGNPFDLVGGIKKLYSIGFSDSGGALHRILTEAHARDTFELSFPTIASLGAVHRPAPVSGKVIVFNTEYDFRPLEGDSPNQRWYAGAGCPHISDSQYSRSLFTGPPKNPLPPVKGTTPINWDPFMKALFIAGDRWVTEGQQPPPTTLLKLTPAGDDIQRDVKGNALGGIRHPALEVGEAKFIATVNLPVPVPPPPVWRLFGGYEQVRSIGDADFFKNYGQYVKSFDAAAKALSRAGFLLDEDEKDLTRKAKLNPSSTYTQNYEAGRF
;
A
#
# COMPACT_ATOMS: atom_id res chain seq x y z
N MET A 1 8.58 5.12 30.87
CA MET A 1 8.01 6.03 29.84
C MET A 1 8.84 5.93 28.59
N SER A 2 8.19 5.95 27.45
CA SER A 2 8.87 5.99 26.15
C SER A 2 9.13 7.42 25.71
N THR A 3 10.25 7.68 25.04
CA THR A 3 10.72 9.02 24.72
C THR A 3 11.22 9.08 23.27
N ILE A 4 10.68 10.02 22.48
CA ILE A 4 11.27 10.45 21.22
C ILE A 4 12.39 11.41 21.60
N GLU A 5 13.64 11.04 21.31
CA GLU A 5 14.79 11.90 21.55
C GLU A 5 14.87 13.01 20.49
N SER A 6 15.62 14.07 20.77
CA SER A 6 15.86 15.14 19.79
C SER A 6 16.42 14.55 18.49
N PRO A 7 15.97 15.05 17.32
CA PRO A 7 16.51 14.57 16.06
C PRO A 7 18.03 14.70 15.98
N LEU A 8 18.69 13.63 15.58
CA LEU A 8 20.12 13.58 15.31
C LEU A 8 20.44 14.20 13.93
N HIS A 9 19.52 14.01 12.99
CA HIS A 9 19.66 14.51 11.63
C HIS A 9 18.37 15.18 11.17
N GLN A 10 18.56 16.25 10.38
CA GLN A 10 17.50 16.99 9.72
C GLN A 10 17.92 17.27 8.28
N GLU A 11 17.07 16.95 7.33
CA GLU A 11 17.33 17.17 5.89
C GLU A 11 16.08 17.64 5.16
N SER A 12 16.24 18.32 4.02
CA SER A 12 15.11 18.60 3.14
C SER A 12 14.54 17.32 2.56
N ALA A 13 13.23 17.14 2.65
CA ALA A 13 12.52 16.04 2.00
C ALA A 13 11.91 16.43 0.64
N GLY A 14 12.11 17.68 0.19
CA GLY A 14 11.61 18.19 -1.07
C GLY A 14 10.40 19.13 -0.92
N THR A 15 9.82 19.49 -2.05
CA THR A 15 8.63 20.36 -2.13
C THR A 15 7.55 19.65 -2.94
N PHE A 16 6.36 19.51 -2.37
CA PHE A 16 5.21 18.81 -2.94
C PHE A 16 4.02 19.79 -2.95
N ASN A 17 3.45 20.03 -4.12
CA ASN A 17 2.33 20.97 -4.28
C ASN A 17 2.53 22.29 -3.50
N ARG A 18 3.69 22.93 -3.65
CA ARG A 18 4.11 24.17 -2.98
C ARG A 18 4.32 24.08 -1.46
N LEU A 19 4.27 22.90 -0.87
CA LEU A 19 4.62 22.66 0.53
C LEU A 19 6.02 22.07 0.61
N SER A 20 6.92 22.75 1.27
CA SER A 20 8.26 22.22 1.59
C SER A 20 8.18 21.29 2.78
N TYR A 21 8.92 20.19 2.73
CA TYR A 21 8.97 19.17 3.75
C TYR A 21 10.37 19.00 4.30
N VAL A 22 10.43 18.65 5.58
CA VAL A 22 11.66 18.32 6.31
C VAL A 22 11.54 16.90 6.81
N ARG A 23 12.63 16.16 6.72
CA ARG A 23 12.80 14.82 7.28
C ARG A 23 13.69 14.89 8.51
N TYR A 24 13.22 14.30 9.58
CA TYR A 24 13.90 14.18 10.86
C TYR A 24 14.19 12.73 11.14
N LYS A 25 15.39 12.43 11.60
CA LYS A 25 15.79 11.09 12.03
C LYS A 25 16.39 11.16 13.42
N GLY A 26 16.08 10.19 14.25
CA GLY A 26 16.58 10.14 15.61
C GLY A 26 16.28 8.81 16.28
N ARG A 27 16.32 8.81 17.60
CA ARG A 27 16.17 7.65 18.45
C ARG A 27 14.88 7.71 19.25
N PHE A 28 14.19 6.56 19.29
CA PHE A 28 13.04 6.33 20.15
C PHE A 28 13.40 5.28 21.19
N THR A 29 13.28 5.62 22.47
CA THR A 29 13.67 4.75 23.58
C THR A 29 12.50 4.50 24.52
N GLY A 30 12.51 3.38 25.21
CA GLY A 30 11.46 3.07 26.18
C GLY A 30 11.55 1.66 26.71
N GLN A 31 10.42 1.19 27.24
CA GLN A 31 10.26 -0.13 27.81
C GLN A 31 8.92 -0.74 27.37
N THR A 32 8.95 -2.00 27.01
CA THR A 32 7.78 -2.82 26.72
C THR A 32 7.60 -3.90 27.79
N SER A 33 6.59 -4.74 27.65
CA SER A 33 6.40 -5.94 28.47
C SER A 33 7.57 -6.92 28.36
N GLN A 34 8.36 -6.86 27.28
CA GLN A 34 9.51 -7.73 27.04
C GLN A 34 10.83 -7.14 27.54
N GLY A 35 10.88 -5.83 27.82
CA GLY A 35 12.07 -5.13 28.32
C GLY A 35 12.32 -3.80 27.64
N THR A 36 13.55 -3.29 27.74
CA THR A 36 13.93 -1.99 27.17
C THR A 36 14.17 -2.04 25.69
N PHE A 37 13.94 -0.92 25.00
CA PHE A 37 14.27 -0.76 23.60
C PHE A 37 14.93 0.60 23.32
N ALA A 38 15.74 0.62 22.28
CA ALA A 38 16.28 1.82 21.64
C ALA A 38 16.28 1.56 20.13
N VAL A 39 15.48 2.29 19.38
CA VAL A 39 15.21 2.05 17.95
C VAL A 39 15.23 3.37 17.17
N PRO A 40 15.59 3.34 15.89
CA PRO A 40 15.54 4.55 15.05
C PRO A 40 14.11 4.94 14.74
N TYR A 41 13.90 6.24 14.56
CA TYR A 41 12.68 6.79 13.97
C TYR A 41 12.99 7.70 12.77
N GLU A 42 12.01 7.85 11.92
CA GLU A 42 11.99 8.86 10.86
C GLU A 42 10.63 9.58 10.88
N ILE A 43 10.66 10.91 10.80
CA ILE A 43 9.46 11.76 10.68
C ILE A 43 9.66 12.67 9.48
N THR A 44 8.69 12.74 8.58
CA THR A 44 8.65 13.70 7.46
C THR A 44 7.40 14.55 7.60
N ALA A 45 7.61 15.86 7.76
CA ALA A 45 6.53 16.81 8.03
C ALA A 45 6.71 18.11 7.23
N PRO A 46 5.63 18.89 7.01
CA PRO A 46 5.75 20.22 6.41
C PRO A 46 6.73 21.09 7.21
N ALA A 47 7.64 21.78 6.51
CA ALA A 47 8.62 22.70 7.12
C ALA A 47 7.95 23.82 7.94
N THR A 48 6.71 24.14 7.63
CA THR A 48 5.82 24.96 8.44
C THR A 48 4.64 24.08 8.84
N PRO A 49 4.62 23.47 10.03
CA PRO A 49 3.63 22.45 10.40
C PRO A 49 2.17 22.92 10.24
N ALA A 50 1.87 24.17 10.54
CA ALA A 50 0.53 24.75 10.37
C ALA A 50 0.03 24.79 8.90
N LYS A 51 0.92 24.65 7.92
CA LYS A 51 0.54 24.56 6.49
C LYS A 51 0.16 23.14 6.06
N GLY A 52 0.41 22.14 6.88
CA GLY A 52 -0.04 20.77 6.66
C GLY A 52 -1.52 20.60 6.99
N ASN A 53 -2.03 19.39 6.75
CA ASN A 53 -3.42 19.05 7.07
C ASN A 53 -3.61 18.55 8.53
N LEU A 54 -2.54 18.54 9.32
CA LEU A 54 -2.49 18.09 10.71
C LEU A 54 -2.88 16.61 10.91
N ARG A 55 -2.68 15.80 9.87
CA ARG A 55 -2.88 14.34 9.89
C ARG A 55 -1.53 13.67 9.76
N LEU A 56 -1.23 12.75 10.65
CA LEU A 56 0.02 12.01 10.68
C LEU A 56 -0.24 10.54 10.38
N ILE A 57 0.54 9.98 9.48
CA ILE A 57 0.52 8.56 9.14
C ILE A 57 1.73 7.89 9.79
N VAL A 58 1.49 6.92 10.65
CA VAL A 58 2.53 6.02 11.18
C VAL A 58 2.60 4.80 10.27
N GLU A 59 3.67 4.67 9.53
CA GLU A 59 3.92 3.51 8.69
C GLU A 59 4.67 2.44 9.48
N VAL A 60 4.12 1.22 9.49
CA VAL A 60 4.81 0.04 10.02
C VAL A 60 5.79 -0.44 8.96
N PRO A 61 7.11 -0.31 9.19
CA PRO A 61 8.11 -0.67 8.19
C PRO A 61 8.14 -2.18 7.94
N HIS A 62 8.48 -2.55 6.72
CA HIS A 62 8.62 -3.94 6.33
C HIS A 62 9.82 -4.58 7.05
N VAL A 63 9.63 -5.76 7.64
CA VAL A 63 10.65 -6.40 8.49
C VAL A 63 11.60 -7.33 7.75
N ASN A 64 11.25 -7.74 6.53
CA ASN A 64 12.06 -8.63 5.72
C ASN A 64 12.82 -7.84 4.66
N ASP A 65 14.05 -8.23 4.34
CA ASP A 65 14.85 -7.77 3.21
C ASP A 65 15.40 -6.34 3.27
N GLY A 66 15.29 -5.65 4.39
CA GLY A 66 15.75 -4.26 4.49
C GLY A 66 15.00 -3.31 3.55
N ILE A 67 13.79 -3.65 3.15
CA ILE A 67 12.91 -2.82 2.33
C ILE A 67 12.25 -1.78 3.24
N ILE A 68 12.47 -0.52 2.93
CA ILE A 68 11.72 0.56 3.56
C ILE A 68 10.43 0.79 2.77
N ALA A 69 9.32 0.51 3.42
CA ALA A 69 8.04 1.02 2.96
C ALA A 69 7.89 2.50 3.35
N ARG A 70 8.70 3.40 2.78
CA ARG A 70 8.54 4.84 3.03
C ARG A 70 7.44 5.38 2.14
N VAL A 71 6.20 5.48 2.65
CA VAL A 71 5.04 6.02 1.90
C VAL A 71 4.90 5.48 0.48
N TYR A 72 5.59 4.39 0.16
CA TYR A 72 5.72 3.94 -1.23
C TYR A 72 4.40 3.40 -1.78
N ILE A 73 3.54 2.85 -0.93
CA ILE A 73 2.24 2.32 -1.37
C ILE A 73 1.38 3.41 -1.99
N LEU A 74 1.32 4.56 -1.32
CA LEU A 74 0.50 5.70 -1.78
C LEU A 74 1.33 6.72 -2.56
N GLY A 75 2.65 6.74 -2.38
CA GLY A 75 3.59 7.67 -2.98
C GLY A 75 3.68 9.00 -2.24
N ALA A 76 4.93 9.51 -2.13
CA ALA A 76 5.23 10.78 -1.48
C ALA A 76 4.48 11.94 -2.13
N GLU A 77 4.45 12.01 -3.46
CA GLU A 77 3.72 13.05 -4.21
C GLU A 77 2.24 13.10 -3.81
N PHE A 78 1.62 11.94 -3.67
CA PHE A 78 0.22 11.83 -3.32
C PHE A 78 -0.06 12.32 -1.89
N LEU A 79 0.73 11.86 -0.92
CA LEU A 79 0.52 12.17 0.50
C LEU A 79 0.98 13.59 0.83
N PHE A 80 2.20 13.94 0.48
CA PHE A 80 2.78 15.24 0.83
C PHE A 80 2.18 16.37 0.03
N GLY A 81 1.79 16.12 -1.24
CA GLY A 81 1.02 17.08 -2.03
C GLY A 81 -0.36 17.42 -1.44
N ARG A 82 -0.86 16.60 -0.49
CA ARG A 82 -2.11 16.80 0.27
C ARG A 82 -1.89 17.26 1.72
N GLY A 83 -0.65 17.51 2.10
CA GLY A 83 -0.31 18.07 3.41
C GLY A 83 -0.22 17.07 4.54
N PHE A 84 -0.22 15.76 4.27
CA PHE A 84 -0.03 14.74 5.31
C PHE A 84 1.41 14.78 5.84
N SER A 85 1.56 14.49 7.13
CA SER A 85 2.84 14.12 7.73
C SER A 85 2.98 12.60 7.76
N HIS A 86 4.21 12.12 7.79
CA HIS A 86 4.54 10.69 7.83
C HIS A 86 5.56 10.40 8.91
N ALA A 87 5.42 9.29 9.59
CA ALA A 87 6.39 8.81 10.57
C ALA A 87 6.55 7.30 10.47
N SER A 88 7.73 6.83 10.82
CA SER A 88 8.04 5.41 10.90
C SER A 88 9.00 5.15 12.05
N VAL A 89 8.93 3.97 12.67
CA VAL A 89 9.78 3.58 13.79
C VAL A 89 10.23 2.14 13.62
N GLY A 90 11.48 1.87 13.96
CA GLY A 90 11.99 0.51 14.05
C GLY A 90 11.25 -0.26 15.16
N TYR A 91 10.82 -1.48 14.86
CA TYR A 91 10.18 -2.36 15.84
C TYR A 91 10.62 -3.82 15.68
N SER A 92 11.63 -4.04 14.84
CA SER A 92 12.18 -5.35 14.50
C SER A 92 13.68 -5.28 14.40
N SER A 93 14.37 -6.33 14.81
CA SER A 93 15.83 -6.44 14.73
C SER A 93 16.38 -6.42 13.30
N ILE A 94 15.56 -6.70 12.28
CA ILE A 94 15.99 -6.75 10.87
C ILE A 94 15.65 -5.47 10.11
N GLY A 95 14.44 -4.93 10.22
CA GLY A 95 13.99 -3.77 9.47
C GLY A 95 14.68 -2.45 9.84
N ASN A 96 15.32 -2.42 10.98
CA ASN A 96 15.89 -1.19 11.56
C ASN A 96 17.10 -0.62 10.84
N ARG A 97 17.85 -1.41 10.08
CA ARG A 97 19.07 -0.97 9.38
C ARG A 97 18.84 0.20 8.42
N ILE A 98 17.62 0.40 8.02
CA ILE A 98 17.25 1.35 7.00
C ILE A 98 16.82 2.69 7.58
N LEU A 99 16.27 2.64 8.81
CA LEU A 99 15.92 3.84 9.56
C LEU A 99 17.10 4.36 10.39
N ASP A 100 18.21 3.62 10.41
CA ASP A 100 19.38 3.95 11.22
C ASP A 100 19.92 5.34 10.84
N PRO A 101 19.84 6.31 11.74
CA PRO A 101 20.34 7.66 11.49
C PRO A 101 21.87 7.77 11.64
N ASP A 102 22.49 6.81 12.32
CA ASP A 102 23.91 6.78 12.65
C ASP A 102 24.45 5.36 12.46
N PRO A 103 25.46 5.13 11.61
CA PRO A 103 26.05 3.81 11.36
C PRO A 103 26.63 3.12 12.62
N GLY A 104 26.88 3.85 13.68
CA GLY A 104 27.34 3.35 14.97
C GLY A 104 26.23 3.10 16.00
N PHE A 105 24.97 3.34 15.63
CA PHE A 105 23.86 3.19 16.55
C PHE A 105 23.48 1.73 16.78
N GLU A 106 23.64 1.27 18.02
CA GLU A 106 23.20 -0.07 18.43
C GLU A 106 21.68 -0.09 18.63
N ILE A 107 20.99 -0.96 17.87
CA ILE A 107 19.56 -1.19 18.01
C ILE A 107 19.35 -2.17 19.15
N ILE A 108 18.62 -1.73 20.18
CA ILE A 108 18.27 -2.54 21.33
C ILE A 108 16.78 -2.82 21.32
N ILE A 109 16.43 -4.11 21.23
CA ILE A 109 15.07 -4.59 21.50
C ILE A 109 15.24 -5.76 22.45
N ALA A 110 14.83 -5.62 23.71
CA ALA A 110 15.03 -6.62 24.74
C ALA A 110 14.32 -7.94 24.39
N GLY A 111 14.92 -9.05 24.83
CA GLY A 111 14.42 -10.41 24.56
C GLY A 111 14.75 -10.91 23.14
N VAL A 112 15.47 -10.13 22.35
CA VAL A 112 15.83 -10.48 20.98
C VAL A 112 17.14 -11.23 20.92
N SER A 113 17.09 -12.51 20.61
CA SER A 113 18.22 -13.22 20.00
C SER A 113 18.27 -12.83 18.53
N VAL A 114 19.36 -12.23 18.09
CA VAL A 114 19.55 -11.82 16.69
C VAL A 114 19.73 -13.07 15.81
N ASN A 115 18.63 -13.76 15.56
CA ASN A 115 18.60 -14.79 14.54
C ASN A 115 18.03 -14.13 13.25
N PRO A 116 18.86 -13.92 12.21
CA PRO A 116 18.39 -13.30 10.96
C PRO A 116 17.31 -14.11 10.23
N ARG A 117 17.09 -15.36 10.61
CA ARG A 117 16.04 -16.22 10.04
C ARG A 117 14.69 -16.11 10.78
N GLN A 118 14.68 -15.51 11.95
CA GLN A 118 13.47 -15.29 12.75
C GLN A 118 13.53 -13.91 13.39
N PRO A 119 13.15 -12.86 12.66
CA PRO A 119 13.11 -11.51 13.20
C PRO A 119 12.12 -11.47 14.36
N GLN A 120 12.58 -11.05 15.51
CA GLN A 120 11.71 -10.75 16.62
C GLN A 120 11.24 -9.30 16.51
N THR A 121 9.96 -9.10 16.73
CA THR A 121 9.30 -7.80 16.66
C THR A 121 8.64 -7.51 18.00
N ASP A 122 8.71 -6.26 18.44
CA ASP A 122 7.90 -5.82 19.56
C ASP A 122 6.81 -4.86 19.08
N ARG A 123 5.58 -5.30 19.19
CA ARG A 123 4.40 -4.58 18.68
C ARG A 123 4.04 -3.37 19.52
N GLU A 124 4.41 -3.36 20.80
CA GLU A 124 4.15 -2.23 21.70
C GLU A 124 4.95 -1.00 21.29
N ILE A 125 6.13 -1.16 20.65
CA ILE A 125 6.96 -0.05 20.20
C ILE A 125 6.18 0.89 19.27
N VAL A 126 5.44 0.34 18.31
CA VAL A 126 4.69 1.12 17.32
C VAL A 126 3.59 1.97 17.98
N THR A 127 2.84 1.39 18.92
CA THR A 127 1.76 2.10 19.62
C THR A 127 2.29 3.12 20.63
N GLN A 128 3.40 2.81 21.30
CA GLN A 128 4.09 3.76 22.18
C GLN A 128 4.65 4.95 21.38
N PHE A 129 5.23 4.70 20.20
CA PHE A 129 5.70 5.75 19.31
C PHE A 129 4.56 6.64 18.81
N ALA A 130 3.46 6.03 18.36
CA ALA A 130 2.25 6.73 17.96
C ALA A 130 1.69 7.62 19.08
N SER A 131 1.67 7.12 20.30
CA SER A 131 1.24 7.88 21.48
C SER A 131 2.18 9.04 21.81
N ALA A 132 3.50 8.81 21.72
CA ALA A 132 4.50 9.84 21.95
C ALA A 132 4.43 10.97 20.90
N LEU A 133 4.12 10.63 19.64
CA LEU A 133 3.94 11.61 18.57
C LEU A 133 2.77 12.56 18.82
N ARG A 134 1.69 12.11 19.48
CA ARG A 134 0.55 13.00 19.84
C ARG A 134 0.96 14.14 20.76
N GLY A 135 2.02 13.97 21.55
CA GLY A 135 2.63 15.01 22.35
C GLY A 135 3.38 16.07 21.55
N ASN A 136 3.48 15.91 20.21
CA ASN A 136 4.21 16.79 19.29
C ASN A 136 5.62 17.14 19.78
N PRO A 137 6.47 16.15 20.05
CA PRO A 137 7.79 16.38 20.62
C PRO A 137 8.59 17.26 19.67
N PHE A 138 9.30 18.26 20.26
CA PHE A 138 10.13 19.23 19.53
C PHE A 138 9.39 20.03 18.46
N ASP A 139 8.06 20.08 18.50
CA ASP A 139 7.20 20.81 17.55
C ASP A 139 7.38 20.36 16.08
N LEU A 140 7.77 19.11 15.88
CA LEU A 140 8.13 18.59 14.54
C LEU A 140 6.94 18.45 13.58
N VAL A 141 5.75 18.18 14.10
CA VAL A 141 4.58 17.80 13.27
C VAL A 141 3.38 18.74 13.43
N GLY A 142 3.49 19.78 14.27
CA GLY A 142 2.35 20.62 14.65
C GLY A 142 1.32 19.85 15.51
N GLY A 143 0.19 20.45 15.77
CA GLY A 143 -0.89 19.81 16.54
C GLY A 143 -1.57 18.70 15.74
N ILE A 144 -1.26 17.43 16.01
CA ILE A 144 -1.86 16.28 15.32
C ILE A 144 -3.33 16.17 15.67
N LYS A 145 -4.21 16.33 14.69
CA LYS A 145 -5.65 16.15 14.83
C LYS A 145 -6.09 14.71 14.61
N LYS A 146 -5.43 14.01 13.69
CA LYS A 146 -5.73 12.61 13.36
C LYS A 146 -4.44 11.83 13.17
N LEU A 147 -4.40 10.65 13.75
CA LEU A 147 -3.29 9.71 13.67
C LEU A 147 -3.75 8.46 12.93
N TYR A 148 -3.09 8.16 11.81
CA TYR A 148 -3.39 7.02 10.96
C TYR A 148 -2.27 6.01 11.04
N SER A 149 -2.54 4.77 10.68
CA SER A 149 -1.51 3.74 10.51
C SER A 149 -1.64 3.03 9.17
N ILE A 150 -0.51 2.69 8.58
CA ILE A 150 -0.44 1.96 7.30
C ILE A 150 0.61 0.86 7.37
N GLY A 151 0.35 -0.25 6.72
CA GLY A 151 1.30 -1.34 6.53
C GLY A 151 1.00 -2.11 5.26
N PHE A 152 2.03 -2.66 4.63
CA PHE A 152 1.93 -3.36 3.36
C PHE A 152 2.61 -4.73 3.46
N SER A 153 2.04 -5.76 2.81
CA SER A 153 2.61 -7.10 2.75
C SER A 153 2.82 -7.66 4.16
N ASP A 154 4.01 -8.08 4.51
CA ASP A 154 4.33 -8.55 5.86
C ASP A 154 4.05 -7.49 6.93
N SER A 155 4.32 -6.22 6.64
CA SER A 155 3.99 -5.14 7.58
C SER A 155 2.49 -4.83 7.62
N GLY A 156 1.73 -5.10 6.56
CA GLY A 156 0.26 -5.09 6.60
C GLY A 156 -0.27 -6.14 7.58
N GLY A 157 0.27 -7.36 7.52
CA GLY A 157 -0.02 -8.41 8.48
C GLY A 157 0.45 -8.07 9.90
N ALA A 158 1.62 -7.44 10.04
CA ALA A 158 2.13 -6.96 11.33
C ALA A 158 1.22 -5.88 11.93
N LEU A 159 0.81 -4.89 11.13
CA LEU A 159 -0.13 -3.85 11.57
C LEU A 159 -1.43 -4.48 12.05
N HIS A 160 -2.01 -5.41 11.31
CA HIS A 160 -3.24 -6.07 11.76
C HIS A 160 -3.05 -6.81 13.10
N ARG A 161 -1.93 -7.50 13.29
CA ARG A 161 -1.62 -8.12 14.58
C ARG A 161 -1.45 -7.09 15.71
N ILE A 162 -0.84 -5.94 15.43
CA ILE A 162 -0.77 -4.81 16.37
C ILE A 162 -2.20 -4.38 16.77
N LEU A 163 -3.09 -4.22 15.81
CA LEU A 163 -4.48 -3.81 16.04
C LEU A 163 -5.32 -4.83 16.84
N THR A 164 -4.87 -6.08 16.94
CA THR A 164 -5.54 -7.09 17.80
C THR A 164 -5.12 -7.00 19.26
N GLU A 165 -4.07 -6.28 19.59
CA GLU A 165 -3.58 -6.13 20.97
C GLU A 165 -4.39 -5.07 21.72
N ALA A 166 -4.57 -5.29 23.03
CA ALA A 166 -5.37 -4.40 23.85
C ALA A 166 -4.83 -2.95 23.90
N HIS A 167 -3.50 -2.78 23.85
CA HIS A 167 -2.86 -1.47 23.88
C HIS A 167 -3.04 -0.65 22.58
N ALA A 168 -3.46 -1.29 21.48
CA ALA A 168 -3.68 -0.60 20.20
C ALA A 168 -5.12 -0.13 19.98
N ARG A 169 -6.06 -0.52 20.88
CA ARG A 169 -7.51 -0.36 20.69
C ARG A 169 -7.91 1.07 20.28
N ASP A 170 -7.35 2.08 20.95
CA ASP A 170 -7.74 3.49 20.78
C ASP A 170 -6.57 4.33 20.21
N THR A 171 -5.55 3.70 19.63
CA THR A 171 -4.34 4.40 19.20
C THR A 171 -4.54 5.18 17.90
N PHE A 172 -5.24 4.60 16.92
CA PHE A 172 -5.36 5.17 15.58
C PHE A 172 -6.82 5.46 15.24
N GLU A 173 -7.10 6.62 14.64
CA GLU A 173 -8.41 6.94 14.09
C GLU A 173 -8.68 6.22 12.76
N LEU A 174 -7.64 5.94 11.97
CA LEU A 174 -7.71 5.13 10.75
C LEU A 174 -6.52 4.18 10.69
N SER A 175 -6.79 2.93 10.36
CA SER A 175 -5.75 1.93 10.08
C SER A 175 -5.94 1.33 8.69
N PHE A 176 -4.83 1.15 7.98
CA PHE A 176 -4.83 0.69 6.60
C PHE A 176 -3.87 -0.50 6.41
N PRO A 177 -4.17 -1.68 7.00
CA PRO A 177 -3.41 -2.90 6.76
C PRO A 177 -3.74 -3.42 5.37
N THR A 178 -2.74 -3.48 4.47
CA THR A 178 -2.99 -3.71 3.06
C THR A 178 -2.10 -4.79 2.48
N ILE A 179 -2.66 -5.50 1.49
CA ILE A 179 -1.97 -6.53 0.68
C ILE A 179 -1.18 -7.45 1.60
N ALA A 180 -1.83 -7.85 2.71
CA ALA A 180 -1.20 -8.65 3.73
C ALA A 180 -0.91 -10.06 3.20
N SER A 181 0.34 -10.46 3.27
CA SER A 181 0.88 -11.68 2.68
C SER A 181 -0.03 -12.89 2.88
N LEU A 182 -0.47 -13.48 1.75
CA LEU A 182 -1.29 -14.70 1.69
C LEU A 182 -2.54 -14.66 2.60
N GLY A 183 -3.19 -13.48 2.67
CA GLY A 183 -4.43 -13.32 3.42
C GLY A 183 -4.26 -13.38 4.93
N ALA A 184 -3.12 -12.94 5.47
CA ALA A 184 -2.90 -12.84 6.92
C ALA A 184 -3.96 -11.94 7.61
N VAL A 185 -4.61 -11.06 6.86
CA VAL A 185 -5.67 -10.16 7.33
C VAL A 185 -7.00 -10.56 6.72
N HIS A 186 -7.82 -11.30 7.46
CA HIS A 186 -9.12 -11.80 7.03
C HIS A 186 -10.19 -11.77 8.13
N ARG A 187 -9.87 -11.18 9.30
CA ARG A 187 -10.81 -11.00 10.42
C ARG A 187 -10.78 -9.55 10.90
N PRO A 188 -11.91 -9.01 11.35
CA PRO A 188 -11.95 -7.69 11.95
C PRO A 188 -11.04 -7.57 13.19
N ALA A 189 -10.35 -6.43 13.32
CA ALA A 189 -9.58 -6.10 14.51
C ALA A 189 -10.48 -5.41 15.55
N PRO A 190 -10.30 -5.66 16.87
CA PRO A 190 -11.16 -5.13 17.94
C PRO A 190 -10.76 -3.69 18.31
N VAL A 191 -10.72 -2.78 17.33
CA VAL A 191 -10.35 -1.37 17.53
C VAL A 191 -11.55 -0.44 17.46
N SER A 192 -11.48 0.70 18.14
CA SER A 192 -12.50 1.75 18.11
C SER A 192 -12.41 2.61 16.85
N GLY A 193 -11.21 2.77 16.29
CA GLY A 193 -10.96 3.50 15.05
C GLY A 193 -11.53 2.81 13.81
N LYS A 194 -11.37 3.46 12.67
CA LYS A 194 -11.78 2.91 11.36
C LYS A 194 -10.67 2.05 10.79
N VAL A 195 -11.04 0.97 10.09
CA VAL A 195 -10.07 0.11 9.38
C VAL A 195 -10.53 -0.07 7.94
N ILE A 196 -9.61 0.15 7.02
CA ILE A 196 -9.77 -0.19 5.61
C ILE A 196 -8.72 -1.21 5.24
N VAL A 197 -9.16 -2.37 4.78
CA VAL A 197 -8.30 -3.43 4.27
C VAL A 197 -8.45 -3.51 2.76
N PHE A 198 -7.33 -3.49 2.06
CA PHE A 198 -7.27 -3.83 0.64
C PHE A 198 -6.33 -5.00 0.45
N ASN A 199 -6.82 -6.07 -0.17
CA ASN A 199 -6.01 -7.20 -0.60
C ASN A 199 -6.09 -7.35 -2.13
N THR A 200 -5.04 -7.90 -2.71
CA THR A 200 -5.03 -8.28 -4.13
C THR A 200 -5.69 -9.63 -4.32
N GLU A 201 -5.91 -10.05 -5.57
CA GLU A 201 -6.36 -11.42 -5.85
C GLU A 201 -5.35 -12.46 -5.34
N TYR A 202 -4.05 -12.15 -5.42
CA TYR A 202 -2.99 -13.00 -4.90
C TYR A 202 -3.10 -13.23 -3.40
N ASP A 203 -3.42 -12.18 -2.64
CA ASP A 203 -3.45 -12.19 -1.16
C ASP A 203 -4.85 -12.45 -0.60
N PHE A 204 -5.84 -12.62 -1.45
CA PHE A 204 -7.23 -12.75 -1.02
C PHE A 204 -7.46 -14.00 -0.17
N ARG A 205 -8.27 -13.81 0.88
CA ARG A 205 -8.91 -14.86 1.68
C ARG A 205 -10.34 -14.43 1.98
N PRO A 206 -11.26 -15.38 2.12
CA PRO A 206 -12.62 -15.10 2.59
C PRO A 206 -12.59 -14.35 3.91
N LEU A 207 -13.44 -13.33 4.02
CA LEU A 207 -13.59 -12.57 5.25
C LEU A 207 -14.34 -13.43 6.28
N GLU A 208 -13.80 -13.52 7.49
CA GLU A 208 -14.42 -14.16 8.64
C GLU A 208 -14.92 -13.11 9.63
N GLY A 209 -16.20 -12.85 9.61
CA GLY A 209 -16.86 -11.85 10.47
C GLY A 209 -17.00 -10.48 9.78
N ASP A 210 -17.68 -9.56 10.46
CA ASP A 210 -17.94 -8.19 10.00
C ASP A 210 -17.78 -7.20 11.14
N SER A 211 -17.64 -5.91 10.81
CA SER A 211 -17.57 -4.83 11.77
C SER A 211 -18.07 -3.53 11.13
N PRO A 212 -18.92 -2.75 11.84
CA PRO A 212 -19.42 -1.48 11.33
C PRO A 212 -18.31 -0.43 11.13
N ASN A 213 -17.16 -0.62 11.79
CA ASN A 213 -16.01 0.28 11.70
C ASN A 213 -14.97 -0.15 10.68
N GLN A 214 -15.22 -1.21 9.91
CA GLN A 214 -14.24 -1.77 8.98
C GLN A 214 -14.84 -1.97 7.59
N ARG A 215 -14.00 -1.85 6.57
CA ARG A 215 -14.34 -2.11 5.17
C ARG A 215 -13.24 -2.94 4.53
N TRP A 216 -13.65 -3.86 3.69
CA TRP A 216 -12.77 -4.85 3.09
C TRP A 216 -12.92 -4.84 1.58
N TYR A 217 -11.79 -4.79 0.89
CA TYR A 217 -11.76 -4.71 -0.56
C TYR A 217 -10.76 -5.71 -1.11
N ALA A 218 -11.05 -6.21 -2.31
CA ALA A 218 -10.13 -7.06 -3.05
C ALA A 218 -10.05 -6.61 -4.51
N GLY A 219 -8.83 -6.53 -5.05
CA GLY A 219 -8.58 -6.19 -6.45
C GLY A 219 -8.55 -7.43 -7.32
N ALA A 220 -9.48 -7.54 -8.29
CA ALA A 220 -9.51 -8.63 -9.26
C ALA A 220 -8.37 -8.48 -10.28
N GLY A 221 -7.67 -9.56 -10.61
CA GLY A 221 -6.50 -9.56 -11.50
C GLY A 221 -5.27 -8.85 -10.93
N CYS A 222 -5.35 -8.34 -9.70
CA CYS A 222 -4.26 -7.60 -9.07
C CYS A 222 -3.20 -8.55 -8.51
N PRO A 223 -1.91 -8.36 -8.86
CA PRO A 223 -0.79 -9.07 -8.27
C PRO A 223 -0.45 -8.53 -6.89
N HIS A 224 0.41 -9.24 -6.14
CA HIS A 224 0.94 -8.75 -4.86
C HIS A 224 1.74 -7.46 -5.03
N ILE A 225 2.59 -7.37 -6.05
CA ILE A 225 3.39 -6.20 -6.38
C ILE A 225 2.96 -5.69 -7.75
N SER A 226 2.54 -4.42 -7.84
CA SER A 226 2.30 -3.77 -9.13
C SER A 226 3.62 -3.26 -9.73
N ASP A 227 3.63 -3.08 -11.03
CA ASP A 227 4.81 -2.60 -11.76
C ASP A 227 5.24 -1.18 -11.33
N SER A 228 4.28 -0.32 -11.01
CA SER A 228 4.56 1.01 -10.45
C SER A 228 5.26 0.96 -9.10
N GLN A 229 4.99 -0.06 -8.30
CA GLN A 229 5.66 -0.30 -7.01
C GLN A 229 7.12 -0.70 -7.21
N TYR A 230 7.36 -1.52 -8.21
CA TYR A 230 8.71 -1.94 -8.56
C TYR A 230 9.56 -0.77 -9.08
N SER A 231 8.99 0.09 -9.90
CA SER A 231 9.68 1.27 -10.45
C SER A 231 9.97 2.34 -9.38
N ARG A 232 9.19 2.39 -8.29
CA ARG A 232 9.43 3.30 -7.15
C ARG A 232 10.49 2.80 -6.17
N SER A 233 11.20 1.72 -6.52
CA SER A 233 12.20 1.05 -5.70
C SER A 233 11.70 0.55 -4.34
N LEU A 234 11.20 -0.68 -4.33
CA LEU A 234 11.10 -1.51 -3.13
C LEU A 234 12.47 -1.74 -2.48
N PHE A 235 13.53 -1.41 -3.17
CA PHE A 235 14.91 -1.65 -2.78
C PHE A 235 15.58 -0.31 -2.48
N THR A 236 16.30 -0.25 -1.39
CA THR A 236 17.04 0.92 -0.93
C THR A 236 18.06 1.39 -1.97
N GLY A 237 17.86 2.58 -2.42
CA GLY A 237 18.65 3.22 -3.45
C GLY A 237 17.97 3.17 -4.82
N PRO A 238 18.19 4.19 -5.66
CA PRO A 238 17.77 4.10 -7.05
C PRO A 238 18.38 2.83 -7.61
N PRO A 239 17.60 1.95 -8.28
CA PRO A 239 18.19 0.83 -8.98
C PRO A 239 19.25 1.42 -9.89
N LYS A 240 20.49 0.93 -9.80
CA LYS A 240 21.60 1.40 -10.65
C LYS A 240 21.28 1.30 -12.13
N ASN A 241 20.26 0.48 -12.46
CA ASN A 241 19.55 0.45 -13.73
C ASN A 241 18.07 0.22 -13.41
N PRO A 242 17.12 1.01 -13.97
CA PRO A 242 15.72 0.62 -13.95
C PRO A 242 15.67 -0.76 -14.60
N LEU A 243 15.17 -1.75 -13.84
CA LEU A 243 14.96 -3.07 -14.46
C LEU A 243 13.91 -2.86 -15.55
N PRO A 244 14.20 -3.33 -16.78
CA PRO A 244 13.21 -3.21 -17.85
C PRO A 244 11.92 -3.88 -17.39
N PRO A 245 10.75 -3.37 -17.82
CA PRO A 245 9.48 -4.04 -17.53
C PRO A 245 9.66 -5.51 -17.94
N VAL A 246 9.40 -6.41 -16.99
CA VAL A 246 9.57 -7.85 -17.26
C VAL A 246 8.48 -8.21 -18.24
N LYS A 247 8.88 -8.60 -19.44
CA LYS A 247 7.97 -8.96 -20.52
C LYS A 247 6.99 -10.02 -20.01
N GLY A 248 5.68 -9.72 -20.04
CA GLY A 248 4.65 -10.62 -19.58
C GLY A 248 4.12 -10.34 -18.16
N THR A 249 4.63 -9.31 -17.44
CA THR A 249 3.99 -8.88 -16.19
C THR A 249 2.66 -8.16 -16.47
N THR A 250 1.72 -8.25 -15.52
CA THR A 250 0.40 -7.63 -15.70
C THR A 250 0.47 -6.11 -15.67
N PRO A 251 -0.25 -5.41 -16.59
CA PRO A 251 -0.41 -3.96 -16.53
C PRO A 251 -1.40 -3.50 -15.44
N ILE A 252 -2.01 -4.43 -14.70
CA ILE A 252 -2.98 -4.10 -13.67
C ILE A 252 -2.26 -3.46 -12.48
N ASN A 253 -2.40 -2.14 -12.38
CA ASN A 253 -1.87 -1.36 -11.27
C ASN A 253 -3.00 -1.07 -10.26
N TRP A 254 -2.80 -1.48 -9.02
CA TRP A 254 -3.76 -1.27 -7.94
C TRP A 254 -3.53 0.03 -7.14
N ASP A 255 -2.45 0.78 -7.39
CA ASP A 255 -2.18 2.06 -6.70
C ASP A 255 -3.37 3.04 -6.74
N PRO A 256 -4.06 3.23 -7.88
CA PRO A 256 -5.21 4.12 -7.95
C PRO A 256 -6.33 3.73 -6.98
N PHE A 257 -6.58 2.42 -6.82
CA PHE A 257 -7.58 1.93 -5.88
C PHE A 257 -7.19 2.22 -4.43
N MET A 258 -5.93 2.00 -4.10
CA MET A 258 -5.37 2.29 -2.76
C MET A 258 -5.51 3.77 -2.40
N LYS A 259 -5.19 4.67 -3.34
CA LYS A 259 -5.33 6.12 -3.15
C LYS A 259 -6.77 6.51 -2.90
N ALA A 260 -7.70 6.01 -3.71
CA ALA A 260 -9.12 6.30 -3.56
C ALA A 260 -9.66 5.80 -2.21
N LEU A 261 -9.32 4.57 -1.83
CA LEU A 261 -9.74 3.97 -0.56
C LEU A 261 -9.12 4.69 0.65
N PHE A 262 -7.86 5.14 0.55
CA PHE A 262 -7.23 5.93 1.61
C PHE A 262 -7.96 7.27 1.83
N ILE A 263 -8.28 7.99 0.75
CA ILE A 263 -9.06 9.25 0.84
C ILE A 263 -10.48 8.98 1.35
N ALA A 264 -11.11 7.88 0.95
CA ALA A 264 -12.42 7.50 1.49
C ALA A 264 -12.34 7.22 3.00
N GLY A 265 -11.28 6.57 3.48
CA GLY A 265 -11.02 6.36 4.90
C GLY A 265 -10.77 7.68 5.65
N ASP A 266 -10.00 8.57 5.07
CA ASP A 266 -9.76 9.92 5.61
C ASP A 266 -11.07 10.70 5.79
N ARG A 267 -11.93 10.72 4.77
CA ARG A 267 -13.26 11.34 4.87
C ARG A 267 -14.18 10.65 5.87
N TRP A 268 -14.07 9.34 5.98
CA TRP A 268 -14.83 8.60 6.99
C TRP A 268 -14.49 9.07 8.42
N VAL A 269 -13.22 9.29 8.70
CA VAL A 269 -12.74 9.76 10.00
C VAL A 269 -13.00 11.26 10.22
N THR A 270 -12.86 12.07 9.18
CA THR A 270 -12.91 13.54 9.33
C THR A 270 -14.29 14.15 9.10
N GLU A 271 -15.11 13.52 8.24
CA GLU A 271 -16.41 14.04 7.79
C GLU A 271 -17.57 13.09 8.11
N GLY A 272 -17.27 11.86 8.60
CA GLY A 272 -18.29 10.84 8.81
C GLY A 272 -18.82 10.19 7.53
N GLN A 273 -18.25 10.54 6.36
CA GLN A 273 -18.66 9.99 5.09
C GLN A 273 -18.18 8.55 4.95
N GLN A 274 -19.11 7.61 4.89
CA GLN A 274 -18.75 6.19 4.78
C GLN A 274 -18.07 5.89 3.43
N PRO A 275 -17.02 5.05 3.43
CA PRO A 275 -16.44 4.51 2.22
C PRO A 275 -17.43 3.65 1.44
N PRO A 276 -17.15 3.30 0.17
CA PRO A 276 -17.92 2.30 -0.55
C PRO A 276 -18.17 1.04 0.31
N PRO A 277 -19.25 0.30 0.08
CA PRO A 277 -19.48 -0.98 0.76
C PRO A 277 -18.35 -1.96 0.55
N THR A 278 -18.13 -2.86 1.52
CA THR A 278 -17.20 -3.99 1.38
C THR A 278 -17.39 -4.70 0.04
N THR A 279 -16.31 -4.86 -0.72
CA THR A 279 -16.33 -5.39 -2.09
C THR A 279 -15.25 -6.44 -2.27
N LEU A 280 -15.66 -7.71 -2.24
CA LEU A 280 -14.78 -8.88 -2.24
C LEU A 280 -14.90 -9.69 -3.52
N LEU A 281 -13.88 -10.49 -3.83
CA LEU A 281 -13.94 -11.47 -4.89
C LEU A 281 -15.06 -12.49 -4.61
N LYS A 282 -15.70 -12.95 -5.67
CA LYS A 282 -16.70 -14.03 -5.57
C LYS A 282 -16.01 -15.38 -5.47
N LEU A 283 -16.48 -16.21 -4.56
CA LEU A 283 -16.05 -17.59 -4.43
C LEU A 283 -16.94 -18.54 -5.26
N THR A 284 -16.38 -19.66 -5.63
CA THR A 284 -17.15 -20.81 -6.15
C THR A 284 -18.23 -21.23 -5.14
N PRO A 285 -19.28 -21.92 -5.55
CA PRO A 285 -20.28 -22.45 -4.61
C PRO A 285 -19.69 -23.32 -3.50
N ALA A 286 -18.56 -23.99 -3.74
CA ALA A 286 -17.84 -24.77 -2.75
C ALA A 286 -17.03 -23.90 -1.76
N GLY A 287 -16.78 -22.63 -2.11
CA GLY A 287 -16.00 -21.70 -1.28
C GLY A 287 -14.50 -21.92 -1.28
N ASP A 288 -14.00 -22.80 -2.13
CA ASP A 288 -12.61 -23.26 -2.18
C ASP A 288 -11.74 -22.51 -3.20
N ASP A 289 -12.35 -21.81 -4.16
CA ASP A 289 -11.63 -21.06 -5.19
C ASP A 289 -12.38 -19.77 -5.56
N ILE A 290 -11.71 -18.88 -6.31
CA ILE A 290 -12.29 -17.66 -6.84
C ILE A 290 -13.10 -17.99 -8.10
N GLN A 291 -14.34 -17.53 -8.13
CA GLN A 291 -15.19 -17.65 -9.31
C GLN A 291 -14.65 -16.78 -10.45
N ARG A 292 -14.61 -17.32 -11.67
CA ARG A 292 -14.07 -16.64 -12.84
C ARG A 292 -15.11 -16.48 -13.94
N ASP A 293 -14.95 -15.42 -14.75
CA ASP A 293 -15.73 -15.22 -15.97
C ASP A 293 -15.26 -16.19 -17.09
N VAL A 294 -15.95 -16.13 -18.22
CA VAL A 294 -15.65 -16.99 -19.40
C VAL A 294 -14.25 -16.75 -19.99
N LYS A 295 -13.60 -15.66 -19.64
CA LYS A 295 -12.23 -15.31 -20.06
C LYS A 295 -11.19 -15.72 -19.02
N GLY A 296 -11.62 -16.28 -17.88
CA GLY A 296 -10.77 -16.70 -16.80
C GLY A 296 -10.41 -15.60 -15.80
N ASN A 297 -11.00 -14.43 -15.89
CA ASN A 297 -10.78 -13.31 -14.96
C ASN A 297 -11.65 -13.46 -13.70
N ALA A 298 -11.11 -13.06 -12.54
CA ALA A 298 -11.82 -13.11 -11.28
C ALA A 298 -13.12 -12.29 -11.30
N LEU A 299 -14.20 -12.83 -10.76
CA LEU A 299 -15.47 -12.15 -10.57
C LEU A 299 -15.55 -11.50 -9.19
N GLY A 300 -16.31 -10.40 -9.11
CA GLY A 300 -16.38 -9.58 -7.88
C GLY A 300 -15.14 -8.73 -7.70
N GLY A 301 -14.99 -8.14 -6.50
CA GLY A 301 -13.89 -7.26 -6.20
C GLY A 301 -13.90 -5.95 -7.01
N ILE A 302 -12.81 -5.20 -6.89
CA ILE A 302 -12.56 -4.01 -7.70
C ILE A 302 -11.90 -4.47 -9.02
N ARG A 303 -12.56 -4.21 -10.15
CA ARG A 303 -12.12 -4.68 -11.46
C ARG A 303 -11.56 -3.53 -12.28
N HIS A 304 -10.26 -3.59 -12.59
CA HIS A 304 -9.60 -2.59 -13.45
C HIS A 304 -10.31 -2.48 -14.83
N PRO A 305 -10.37 -1.29 -15.45
CA PRO A 305 -11.04 -1.12 -16.75
C PRO A 305 -10.58 -2.11 -17.83
N ALA A 306 -9.28 -2.39 -17.94
CA ALA A 306 -8.75 -3.37 -18.89
C ALA A 306 -9.30 -4.79 -18.66
N LEU A 307 -9.45 -5.18 -17.39
CA LEU A 307 -10.06 -6.46 -17.02
C LEU A 307 -11.56 -6.46 -17.31
N GLU A 308 -12.24 -5.34 -17.06
CA GLU A 308 -13.69 -5.22 -17.31
C GLU A 308 -14.03 -5.30 -18.80
N VAL A 309 -13.26 -4.63 -19.67
CA VAL A 309 -13.44 -4.75 -21.13
C VAL A 309 -12.92 -6.09 -21.69
N GLY A 310 -12.16 -6.83 -20.91
CA GLY A 310 -11.71 -8.18 -21.25
C GLY A 310 -10.64 -8.25 -22.33
N GLU A 311 -9.64 -7.37 -22.27
CA GLU A 311 -8.50 -7.34 -23.19
C GLU A 311 -7.65 -8.59 -23.14
N ALA A 312 -7.52 -9.17 -21.94
CA ALA A 312 -6.70 -10.33 -21.66
C ALA A 312 -7.25 -11.12 -20.47
N LYS A 313 -6.74 -12.32 -20.25
CA LYS A 313 -6.83 -13.01 -18.98
C LYS A 313 -5.70 -12.50 -18.09
N PHE A 314 -6.04 -11.83 -16.99
CA PHE A 314 -5.07 -11.34 -16.03
C PHE A 314 -4.87 -12.37 -14.91
N ILE A 315 -3.62 -12.61 -14.56
CA ILE A 315 -3.20 -13.67 -13.65
C ILE A 315 -2.47 -13.03 -12.48
N ALA A 316 -3.00 -13.16 -11.28
CA ALA A 316 -2.43 -12.55 -10.09
C ALA A 316 -1.07 -13.16 -9.67
N THR A 317 -0.80 -14.40 -10.08
CA THR A 317 0.49 -15.07 -9.86
C THR A 317 0.93 -15.83 -11.10
N VAL A 318 2.18 -15.72 -11.49
CA VAL A 318 2.73 -16.43 -12.65
C VAL A 318 3.94 -17.25 -12.29
N ASN A 319 4.02 -18.44 -12.86
CA ASN A 319 5.27 -19.16 -13.04
C ASN A 319 5.89 -18.69 -14.37
N LEU A 320 6.57 -17.55 -14.37
CA LEU A 320 7.27 -17.07 -15.56
C LEU A 320 8.42 -18.04 -15.87
N PRO A 321 8.53 -18.53 -17.12
CA PRO A 321 9.71 -19.22 -17.57
C PRO A 321 10.83 -18.17 -17.72
N VAL A 322 11.66 -18.01 -16.70
CA VAL A 322 12.83 -17.12 -16.76
C VAL A 322 14.07 -17.98 -16.88
N PRO A 323 15.05 -17.57 -17.74
CA PRO A 323 16.23 -18.38 -18.02
C PRO A 323 17.21 -18.53 -16.86
N VAL A 324 16.98 -17.88 -15.74
CA VAL A 324 17.75 -18.01 -14.49
C VAL A 324 16.73 -18.20 -13.38
N PRO A 325 16.93 -19.06 -12.36
CA PRO A 325 15.97 -19.15 -11.27
C PRO A 325 15.82 -17.77 -10.62
N PRO A 326 14.70 -17.07 -10.90
CA PRO A 326 14.51 -15.76 -10.34
C PRO A 326 14.29 -15.92 -8.86
N PRO A 327 14.62 -14.93 -8.03
CA PRO A 327 14.18 -14.89 -6.66
C PRO A 327 12.67 -15.17 -6.63
N PRO A 328 12.15 -15.86 -5.61
CA PRO A 328 10.70 -16.15 -5.47
C PRO A 328 9.79 -14.92 -5.63
N VAL A 329 10.34 -13.74 -5.45
CA VAL A 329 9.70 -12.43 -5.63
C VAL A 329 9.02 -12.24 -7.00
N TRP A 330 9.53 -12.83 -8.08
CA TRP A 330 8.94 -12.69 -9.40
C TRP A 330 7.51 -13.24 -9.53
N ARG A 331 7.15 -14.21 -8.70
CA ARG A 331 5.77 -14.73 -8.64
C ARG A 331 4.77 -13.69 -8.15
N LEU A 332 5.25 -12.63 -7.52
CA LEU A 332 4.42 -11.58 -6.93
C LEU A 332 3.94 -10.54 -7.94
N PHE A 333 4.51 -10.51 -9.16
CA PHE A 333 4.21 -9.48 -10.17
C PHE A 333 3.01 -9.82 -11.07
N GLY A 334 2.47 -11.03 -11.00
CA GLY A 334 1.40 -11.45 -11.86
C GLY A 334 1.77 -11.43 -13.36
N GLY A 335 0.79 -11.73 -14.21
CA GLY A 335 0.96 -11.78 -15.65
C GLY A 335 -0.35 -11.63 -16.39
N TYR A 336 -0.32 -11.88 -17.70
CA TYR A 336 -1.51 -11.91 -18.53
C TYR A 336 -1.34 -12.87 -19.71
N GLU A 337 -2.46 -13.36 -20.23
CA GLU A 337 -2.57 -14.23 -21.40
C GLU A 337 -3.68 -13.72 -22.32
N GLN A 338 -3.63 -14.12 -23.59
CA GLN A 338 -4.69 -13.86 -24.56
C GLN A 338 -4.97 -12.35 -24.77
N VAL A 339 -3.93 -11.58 -25.03
CA VAL A 339 -4.10 -10.17 -25.44
C VAL A 339 -4.90 -10.12 -26.74
N ARG A 340 -6.02 -9.38 -26.68
CA ARG A 340 -6.88 -9.13 -27.84
C ARG A 340 -6.52 -7.85 -28.54
N SER A 341 -6.64 -7.89 -29.87
CA SER A 341 -6.45 -6.71 -30.72
C SER A 341 -7.80 -6.10 -31.12
N ILE A 342 -7.80 -4.79 -31.29
CA ILE A 342 -8.96 -4.10 -31.87
C ILE A 342 -9.19 -4.59 -33.30
N GLY A 343 -10.41 -5.03 -33.56
CA GLY A 343 -10.77 -5.69 -34.84
C GLY A 343 -10.87 -7.20 -34.79
N ASP A 344 -10.41 -7.83 -33.69
CA ASP A 344 -10.64 -9.27 -33.50
C ASP A 344 -12.13 -9.61 -33.44
N ALA A 345 -12.50 -10.80 -33.92
CA ALA A 345 -13.89 -11.21 -34.06
C ALA A 345 -14.66 -11.27 -32.74
N ASP A 346 -13.98 -11.58 -31.64
CA ASP A 346 -14.55 -11.67 -30.28
C ASP A 346 -14.26 -10.48 -29.39
N PHE A 347 -13.85 -9.35 -29.98
CA PHE A 347 -13.50 -8.13 -29.28
C PHE A 347 -14.15 -6.89 -29.92
N PHE A 348 -13.60 -5.69 -29.76
CA PHE A 348 -14.16 -4.46 -30.34
C PHE A 348 -13.79 -4.30 -31.82
N LYS A 349 -14.77 -4.01 -32.66
CA LYS A 349 -14.59 -3.84 -34.12
C LYS A 349 -13.71 -2.65 -34.48
N ASN A 350 -13.70 -1.61 -33.63
CA ASN A 350 -12.90 -0.42 -33.87
C ASN A 350 -12.49 0.27 -32.56
N TYR A 351 -11.48 1.11 -32.66
CA TYR A 351 -10.90 1.84 -31.53
C TYR A 351 -11.90 2.71 -30.78
N GLY A 352 -12.83 3.36 -31.48
CA GLY A 352 -13.83 4.21 -30.86
C GLY A 352 -14.75 3.46 -29.90
N GLN A 353 -15.17 2.24 -30.26
CA GLN A 353 -15.96 1.38 -29.38
C GLN A 353 -15.16 0.93 -28.17
N TYR A 354 -13.92 0.50 -28.36
CA TYR A 354 -13.01 0.10 -27.28
C TYR A 354 -12.82 1.24 -26.26
N VAL A 355 -12.40 2.42 -26.73
CA VAL A 355 -12.16 3.60 -25.86
C VAL A 355 -13.43 4.00 -25.11
N LYS A 356 -14.60 3.99 -25.78
CA LYS A 356 -15.87 4.30 -25.13
C LYS A 356 -16.18 3.32 -23.99
N SER A 357 -15.93 2.03 -24.19
CA SER A 357 -16.18 1.00 -23.17
C SER A 357 -15.17 1.07 -22.03
N PHE A 358 -13.90 1.30 -22.33
CA PHE A 358 -12.85 1.48 -21.32
C PHE A 358 -13.12 2.72 -20.45
N ASP A 359 -13.43 3.86 -21.07
CA ASP A 359 -13.78 5.11 -20.38
C ASP A 359 -15.05 4.95 -19.51
N ALA A 360 -16.06 4.22 -20.02
CA ALA A 360 -17.25 3.93 -19.24
C ALA A 360 -16.95 3.08 -18.00
N ALA A 361 -16.07 2.10 -18.12
CA ALA A 361 -15.61 1.27 -16.99
C ALA A 361 -14.81 2.09 -15.96
N ALA A 362 -13.88 2.95 -16.42
CA ALA A 362 -13.12 3.83 -15.53
C ALA A 362 -14.04 4.81 -14.78
N LYS A 363 -14.99 5.44 -15.47
CA LYS A 363 -16.01 6.32 -14.87
C LYS A 363 -16.94 5.59 -13.90
N ALA A 364 -17.26 4.33 -14.18
CA ALA A 364 -18.06 3.52 -13.25
C ALA A 364 -17.30 3.28 -11.93
N LEU A 365 -16.00 2.98 -11.99
CA LEU A 365 -15.16 2.86 -10.81
C LEU A 365 -15.02 4.18 -10.04
N SER A 366 -14.84 5.31 -10.74
CA SER A 366 -14.78 6.63 -10.09
C SER A 366 -16.10 6.95 -9.37
N ARG A 367 -17.25 6.76 -10.02
CA ARG A 367 -18.56 6.95 -9.39
C ARG A 367 -18.80 6.01 -8.20
N ALA A 368 -18.25 4.82 -8.25
CA ALA A 368 -18.32 3.86 -7.14
C ALA A 368 -17.34 4.18 -5.98
N GLY A 369 -16.48 5.19 -6.14
CA GLY A 369 -15.51 5.63 -5.14
C GLY A 369 -14.21 4.82 -5.12
N PHE A 370 -13.90 4.07 -6.16
CA PHE A 370 -12.70 3.24 -6.29
C PHE A 370 -11.59 3.87 -7.14
N LEU A 371 -11.83 5.02 -7.75
CA LEU A 371 -10.83 5.84 -8.43
C LEU A 371 -11.00 7.31 -8.06
N LEU A 372 -9.91 8.03 -7.94
CA LEU A 372 -9.91 9.48 -7.93
C LEU A 372 -10.03 10.01 -9.37
N ASP A 373 -10.53 11.24 -9.54
CA ASP A 373 -10.73 11.84 -10.85
C ASP A 373 -9.44 11.95 -11.67
N GLU A 374 -8.31 12.21 -11.00
CA GLU A 374 -7.01 12.24 -11.65
C GLU A 374 -6.57 10.87 -12.16
N ASP A 375 -6.83 9.81 -11.39
CA ASP A 375 -6.47 8.44 -11.77
C ASP A 375 -7.40 7.91 -12.88
N GLU A 376 -8.70 8.23 -12.85
CA GLU A 376 -9.66 7.91 -13.93
C GLU A 376 -9.18 8.51 -15.27
N LYS A 377 -8.81 9.81 -15.26
CA LYS A 377 -8.31 10.51 -16.44
C LYS A 377 -7.01 9.92 -16.95
N ASP A 378 -6.08 9.56 -16.05
CA ASP A 378 -4.80 8.96 -16.42
C ASP A 378 -4.99 7.58 -17.07
N LEU A 379 -5.82 6.73 -16.51
CA LEU A 379 -6.14 5.41 -17.08
C LEU A 379 -6.75 5.54 -18.48
N THR A 380 -7.72 6.45 -18.65
CA THR A 380 -8.34 6.72 -19.95
C THR A 380 -7.33 7.30 -20.96
N ARG A 381 -6.44 8.19 -20.53
CA ARG A 381 -5.33 8.71 -21.36
C ARG A 381 -4.42 7.60 -21.82
N LYS A 382 -4.00 6.69 -20.92
CA LYS A 382 -3.15 5.56 -21.25
C LYS A 382 -3.79 4.60 -22.25
N ALA A 383 -5.09 4.34 -22.13
CA ALA A 383 -5.84 3.55 -23.10
C ALA A 383 -5.87 4.20 -24.51
N LYS A 384 -5.75 5.54 -24.59
CA LYS A 384 -5.78 6.31 -25.84
C LYS A 384 -4.42 6.58 -26.49
N LEU A 385 -3.33 6.06 -25.94
CA LEU A 385 -1.97 6.39 -26.43
C LEU A 385 -1.73 6.01 -27.90
N ASN A 386 -2.31 4.91 -28.36
CA ASN A 386 -2.23 4.49 -29.75
C ASN A 386 -3.61 4.05 -30.26
N PRO A 387 -4.15 4.66 -31.31
CA PRO A 387 -5.48 4.36 -31.84
C PRO A 387 -5.71 2.93 -32.38
N SER A 388 -4.68 2.16 -32.54
CA SER A 388 -4.78 0.75 -32.97
C SER A 388 -4.41 -0.26 -31.87
N SER A 389 -4.19 0.22 -30.66
CA SER A 389 -3.72 -0.62 -29.54
C SER A 389 -4.64 -0.51 -28.34
N THR A 390 -4.80 -1.61 -27.61
CA THR A 390 -5.46 -1.65 -26.31
C THR A 390 -4.56 -1.10 -25.20
N TYR A 391 -5.10 -0.94 -24.00
CA TYR A 391 -4.34 -0.54 -22.81
C TYR A 391 -3.17 -1.51 -22.55
N THR A 392 -3.43 -2.82 -22.58
CA THR A 392 -2.40 -3.85 -22.38
C THR A 392 -1.33 -3.81 -23.45
N GLN A 393 -1.68 -3.64 -24.74
CA GLN A 393 -0.71 -3.51 -25.81
C GLN A 393 0.12 -2.22 -25.73
N ASN A 394 -0.46 -1.14 -25.23
CA ASN A 394 0.30 0.09 -24.97
C ASN A 394 1.32 -0.10 -23.85
N TYR A 395 0.98 -0.84 -22.83
CA TYR A 395 1.88 -1.21 -21.74
C TYR A 395 3.02 -2.11 -22.25
N GLU A 396 2.74 -3.17 -23.00
CA GLU A 396 3.76 -4.06 -23.61
C GLU A 396 4.77 -3.30 -24.46
N ALA A 397 4.30 -2.27 -25.16
CA ALA A 397 5.14 -1.41 -25.98
C ALA A 397 5.91 -0.37 -25.16
N GLY A 398 5.86 -0.42 -23.82
CA GLY A 398 6.57 0.52 -22.94
C GLY A 398 6.12 1.97 -23.08
N ARG A 399 4.83 2.21 -23.34
CA ARG A 399 4.29 3.56 -23.58
C ARG A 399 3.84 4.27 -22.32
N PHE A 400 3.87 3.62 -21.13
CA PHE A 400 3.54 4.23 -19.82
C PHE A 400 4.10 3.47 -18.63
#